data_b6db0187fbdf7cca73d6cda0a5ce95b2
#
_entry.id   b6db0187fbdf7cca73d6cda0a5ce95b2
#
_cell.length_a   1.000
_cell.length_b   1.000
_cell.length_c   1.000
_cell.angle_alpha   90.00
_cell.angle_beta   90.00
_cell.angle_gamma   90.00
#
_symmetry.space_group_name_H-M   'P 1'
#
loop_
_entity.id
_entity.type
_entity.pdbx_description
1 polymer ?
#
loop_
_entity_poly.entity_id
_entity_poly.type
_entity_poly.pdbx_seq_one_letter_code
_entity_poly.pdbx_strand_id
1 'polypeptide(L)'
;MKAYDATSTIEAAPATIWAILTDAPAYPRWDSGVIRVDGRIAPGERLKLVSEANPKRAFSLKVTEFRPDERMTWEGGMPLGLFRGVRTFTLSPQDGATRFTMREEYTGPLLPMIWRSMPDLGPSFEKFATGLKRRAEQAS
;
A
#
# COMPACT_ATOMS: atom_id res chain seq x y z
N MET A 1 -13.13 -9.16 11.33
CA MET A 1 -12.30 -8.51 10.30
C MET A 1 -12.18 -7.03 10.60
N LYS A 2 -11.01 -6.48 10.49
CA LYS A 2 -10.73 -5.06 10.65
C LYS A 2 -10.11 -4.53 9.36
N ALA A 3 -10.23 -3.23 9.11
CA ALA A 3 -9.66 -2.64 7.90
C ALA A 3 -9.30 -1.18 8.11
N TYR A 4 -8.30 -0.73 7.33
CA TYR A 4 -8.01 0.69 7.09
C TYR A 4 -8.15 0.95 5.60
N ASP A 5 -8.55 2.15 5.21
CA ASP A 5 -8.54 2.55 3.82
C ASP A 5 -8.30 4.05 3.66
N ALA A 6 -7.91 4.43 2.45
CA ALA A 6 -7.80 5.82 2.03
C ALA A 6 -8.14 5.91 0.55
N THR A 7 -8.76 7.00 0.16
CA THR A 7 -9.16 7.25 -1.22
C THR A 7 -8.75 8.66 -1.61
N SER A 8 -8.33 8.84 -2.88
CA SER A 8 -7.93 10.13 -3.40
C SER A 8 -8.29 10.23 -4.88
N THR A 9 -8.66 11.41 -5.33
CA THR A 9 -8.79 11.70 -6.76
C THR A 9 -7.53 12.40 -7.22
N ILE A 10 -6.83 11.80 -8.19
CA ILE A 10 -5.51 12.24 -8.65
C ILE A 10 -5.61 12.73 -10.09
N GLU A 11 -5.15 13.95 -10.34
CA GLU A 11 -5.13 14.58 -11.66
C GLU A 11 -3.93 14.04 -12.46
N ALA A 12 -3.96 12.73 -12.76
CA ALA A 12 -2.92 12.04 -13.51
C ALA A 12 -3.51 10.78 -14.13
N ALA A 13 -2.86 10.29 -15.19
CA ALA A 13 -3.28 9.05 -15.83
C ALA A 13 -2.96 7.83 -14.95
N PRO A 14 -3.73 6.74 -15.03
CA PRO A 14 -3.43 5.52 -14.28
C PRO A 14 -2.01 5.01 -14.49
N ALA A 15 -1.47 5.08 -15.70
CA ALA A 15 -0.11 4.63 -16.00
C ALA A 15 0.95 5.43 -15.23
N THR A 16 0.75 6.75 -15.08
CA THR A 16 1.66 7.60 -14.31
C THR A 16 1.68 7.20 -12.84
N ILE A 17 0.49 6.96 -12.26
CA ILE A 17 0.35 6.54 -10.86
C ILE A 17 0.94 5.14 -10.67
N TRP A 18 0.67 4.25 -11.60
CA TRP A 18 1.18 2.87 -11.55
C TRP A 18 2.70 2.81 -11.54
N ALA A 19 3.33 3.64 -12.36
CA ALA A 19 4.79 3.73 -12.41
C ALA A 19 5.37 4.11 -11.04
N ILE A 20 4.70 5.02 -10.32
CA ILE A 20 5.13 5.42 -8.96
C ILE A 20 4.91 4.28 -7.98
N LEU A 21 3.75 3.63 -8.02
CA LEU A 21 3.39 2.54 -7.10
C LEU A 21 4.29 1.30 -7.25
N THR A 22 4.88 1.10 -8.42
CA THR A 22 5.72 -0.08 -8.70
C THR A 22 7.21 0.22 -8.63
N ASP A 23 7.61 1.46 -8.35
CA ASP A 23 9.01 1.86 -8.22
C ASP A 23 9.43 1.76 -6.75
N ALA A 24 9.83 0.57 -6.32
CA ALA A 24 10.18 0.30 -4.92
C ALA A 24 11.27 1.23 -4.36
N PRO A 25 12.40 1.48 -5.08
CA PRO A 25 13.45 2.35 -4.55
C PRO A 25 13.01 3.79 -4.31
N ALA A 26 11.99 4.26 -5.00
CA ALA A 26 11.56 5.65 -4.91
C ALA A 26 10.58 5.93 -3.77
N TYR A 27 10.06 4.91 -3.11
CA TYR A 27 9.06 5.09 -2.05
C TYR A 27 9.47 6.11 -0.97
N PRO A 28 10.71 6.13 -0.48
CA PRO A 28 11.10 7.14 0.52
C PRO A 28 11.13 8.58 -0.02
N ARG A 29 11.09 8.76 -1.35
CA ARG A 29 11.29 10.07 -1.99
C ARG A 29 10.02 10.86 -2.21
N TRP A 30 8.83 10.25 -2.06
CA TRP A 30 7.58 10.93 -2.36
C TRP A 30 6.61 11.02 -1.18
N ASP A 31 7.16 11.01 0.03
CA ASP A 31 6.36 11.25 1.24
C ASP A 31 5.30 10.17 1.48
N SER A 32 5.65 8.94 1.15
CA SER A 32 4.75 7.78 1.25
C SER A 32 4.48 7.32 2.68
N GLY A 33 5.30 7.75 3.63
CA GLY A 33 5.31 7.19 4.97
C GLY A 33 6.06 5.87 5.05
N VAL A 34 6.70 5.46 3.96
CA VAL A 34 7.48 4.22 3.87
C VAL A 34 8.97 4.57 3.88
N ILE A 35 9.71 3.98 4.82
CA ILE A 35 11.16 4.21 4.95
C ILE A 35 11.91 3.45 3.86
N ARG A 36 11.49 2.19 3.57
CA ARG A 36 12.18 1.34 2.61
C ARG A 36 11.27 0.23 2.10
N VAL A 37 11.40 -0.08 0.82
CA VAL A 37 10.84 -1.28 0.21
C VAL A 37 11.98 -2.03 -0.45
N ASP A 38 12.31 -3.22 0.05
CA ASP A 38 13.32 -4.08 -0.54
C ASP A 38 12.64 -5.15 -1.38
N GLY A 39 13.17 -5.40 -2.57
CA GLY A 39 12.60 -6.34 -3.53
C GLY A 39 11.98 -5.62 -4.71
N ARG A 40 11.47 -6.40 -5.66
CA ARG A 40 10.89 -5.89 -6.89
C ARG A 40 9.37 -6.01 -6.82
N ILE A 41 8.66 -4.93 -7.06
CA ILE A 41 7.20 -4.91 -7.10
C ILE A 41 6.76 -5.45 -8.46
N ALA A 42 6.52 -6.76 -8.52
CA ALA A 42 6.19 -7.49 -9.74
C ALA A 42 5.39 -8.74 -9.35
N PRO A 43 4.70 -9.38 -10.32
CA PRO A 43 3.84 -10.53 -10.01
C PRO A 43 4.60 -11.66 -9.29
N GLY A 44 4.05 -12.10 -8.16
CA GLY A 44 4.57 -13.22 -7.39
C GLY A 44 5.83 -12.92 -6.57
N GLU A 45 6.38 -11.73 -6.66
CA GLU A 45 7.61 -11.36 -5.96
C GLU A 45 7.34 -11.09 -4.48
N ARG A 46 8.37 -11.27 -3.66
CA ARG A 46 8.32 -10.98 -2.24
C ARG A 46 9.01 -9.66 -1.94
N LEU A 47 8.44 -8.92 -1.00
CA LEU A 47 8.93 -7.60 -0.60
C LEU A 47 9.21 -7.59 0.89
N LYS A 48 10.12 -6.70 1.33
CA LYS A 48 10.26 -6.33 2.74
C LYS A 48 10.02 -4.84 2.85
N LEU A 49 9.09 -4.45 3.70
CA LEU A 49 8.66 -3.06 3.86
C LEU A 49 8.89 -2.59 5.29
N VAL A 50 9.52 -1.42 5.42
CA VAL A 50 9.69 -0.73 6.70
C VAL A 50 8.92 0.59 6.62
N SER A 51 8.01 0.81 7.56
CA SER A 51 7.15 1.98 7.62
C SER A 51 7.56 2.92 8.74
N GLU A 52 7.29 4.22 8.57
CA GLU A 52 7.49 5.21 9.64
C GLU A 52 6.62 4.90 10.86
N ALA A 53 5.47 4.26 10.66
CA ALA A 53 4.58 3.87 11.76
C ALA A 53 5.21 2.80 12.64
N ASN A 54 6.14 2.00 12.11
CA ASN A 54 6.85 0.97 12.87
C ASN A 54 8.27 0.80 12.32
N PRO A 55 9.17 1.77 12.59
CA PRO A 55 10.47 1.84 11.92
C PRO A 55 11.45 0.74 12.31
N LYS A 56 11.17 0.01 13.39
CA LYS A 56 12.06 -1.05 13.88
C LYS A 56 11.70 -2.43 13.34
N ARG A 57 10.69 -2.53 12.49
CA ARG A 57 10.21 -3.82 12.00
C ARG A 57 10.11 -3.83 10.49
N ALA A 58 10.63 -4.90 9.86
CA ALA A 58 10.43 -5.16 8.45
C ALA A 58 9.28 -6.16 8.29
N PHE A 59 8.33 -5.85 7.42
CA PHE A 59 7.21 -6.73 7.12
C PHE A 59 7.47 -7.45 5.80
N SER A 60 7.34 -8.78 5.81
CA SER A 60 7.45 -9.59 4.59
C SER A 60 6.10 -9.64 3.91
N LEU A 61 6.07 -9.26 2.63
CA LEU A 61 4.86 -9.19 1.84
C LEU A 61 5.07 -9.93 0.52
N LYS A 62 3.97 -10.42 -0.06
CA LYS A 62 3.99 -11.06 -1.38
C LYS A 62 3.01 -10.33 -2.29
N VAL A 63 3.43 -10.06 -3.53
CA VAL A 63 2.54 -9.50 -4.56
C VAL A 63 1.72 -10.65 -5.13
N THR A 64 0.43 -10.71 -4.78
CA THR A 64 -0.45 -11.83 -5.14
C THR A 64 -1.37 -11.53 -6.31
N GLU A 65 -1.66 -10.26 -6.55
CA GLU A 65 -2.43 -9.83 -7.72
C GLU A 65 -1.68 -8.66 -8.36
N PHE A 66 -1.61 -8.65 -9.68
CA PHE A 66 -0.87 -7.61 -10.39
C PHE A 66 -1.50 -7.38 -11.77
N ARG A 67 -2.32 -6.33 -11.86
CA ARG A 67 -2.96 -5.90 -13.10
C ARG A 67 -2.46 -4.48 -13.40
N PRO A 68 -1.50 -4.33 -14.33
CA PRO A 68 -0.94 -3.00 -14.63
C PRO A 68 -1.99 -1.93 -14.87
N ASP A 69 -1.78 -0.78 -14.26
CA ASP A 69 -2.63 0.41 -14.35
C ASP A 69 -4.02 0.26 -13.71
N GLU A 70 -4.30 -0.88 -13.07
CA GLU A 70 -5.62 -1.16 -12.51
C GLU A 70 -5.59 -1.56 -11.05
N ARG A 71 -4.83 -2.60 -10.70
CA ARG A 71 -4.96 -3.20 -9.37
C ARG A 71 -3.75 -4.04 -8.99
N MET A 72 -3.39 -3.96 -7.72
CA MET A 72 -2.29 -4.75 -7.15
C MET A 72 -2.62 -5.10 -5.71
N THR A 73 -2.27 -6.32 -5.27
CA THR A 73 -2.50 -6.78 -3.90
C THR A 73 -1.19 -7.26 -3.29
N TRP A 74 -0.92 -6.80 -2.08
CA TRP A 74 0.21 -7.24 -1.25
C TRP A 74 -0.34 -7.95 -0.02
N GLU A 75 0.14 -9.18 0.23
CA GLU A 75 -0.31 -9.99 1.37
C GLU A 75 0.85 -10.32 2.29
N GLY A 76 0.59 -10.25 3.59
CA GLY A 76 1.56 -10.63 4.62
C GLY A 76 0.86 -11.09 5.88
N GLY A 77 1.65 -11.53 6.87
CA GLY A 77 1.13 -11.95 8.14
C GLY A 77 1.90 -13.09 8.75
N MET A 78 1.27 -13.79 9.69
CA MET A 78 1.85 -14.91 10.41
C MET A 78 1.52 -16.24 9.71
N PRO A 79 2.34 -17.29 9.92
CA PRO A 79 2.06 -18.59 9.34
C PRO A 79 0.71 -19.17 9.77
N LEU A 80 0.18 -20.10 8.99
CA LEU A 80 -1.04 -20.86 9.27
C LEU A 80 -2.29 -20.00 9.40
N GLY A 81 -2.28 -18.80 8.81
CA GLY A 81 -3.43 -17.91 8.86
C GLY A 81 -3.75 -17.34 10.25
N LEU A 82 -2.80 -17.41 11.17
CA LEU A 82 -3.00 -16.89 12.53
C LEU A 82 -3.28 -15.39 12.55
N PHE A 83 -2.65 -14.66 11.64
CA PHE A 83 -2.91 -13.25 11.37
C PHE A 83 -2.54 -12.97 9.92
N ARG A 84 -3.41 -12.23 9.21
CA ARG A 84 -3.19 -11.93 7.79
C ARG A 84 -3.61 -10.50 7.49
N GLY A 85 -2.75 -9.78 6.76
CA GLY A 85 -3.04 -8.45 6.22
C GLY A 85 -3.02 -8.53 4.70
N VAL A 86 -4.07 -8.00 4.05
CA VAL A 86 -4.19 -7.98 2.59
C VAL A 86 -4.43 -6.54 2.17
N ARG A 87 -3.41 -5.94 1.54
CA ARG A 87 -3.47 -4.56 1.05
C ARG A 87 -3.73 -4.55 -0.44
N THR A 88 -4.78 -3.86 -0.85
CA THR A 88 -5.16 -3.71 -2.25
C THR A 88 -5.08 -2.26 -2.67
N PHE A 89 -4.39 -2.01 -3.80
CA PHE A 89 -4.31 -0.71 -4.46
C PHE A 89 -5.17 -0.79 -5.72
N THR A 90 -6.08 0.15 -5.89
CA THR A 90 -6.99 0.18 -7.05
C THR A 90 -6.95 1.53 -7.72
N LEU A 91 -6.85 1.54 -9.05
CA LEU A 91 -6.91 2.73 -9.89
C LEU A 91 -8.12 2.63 -10.79
N SER A 92 -8.98 3.64 -10.78
CA SER A 92 -10.17 3.70 -11.63
C SER A 92 -10.21 5.03 -12.35
N PRO A 93 -10.32 5.06 -13.69
CA PRO A 93 -10.51 6.32 -14.41
C PRO A 93 -11.77 7.03 -13.95
N GLN A 94 -11.68 8.36 -13.79
CA GLN A 94 -12.81 9.17 -13.31
C GLN A 94 -12.73 10.58 -13.89
N ASP A 95 -13.53 10.88 -14.90
CA ASP A 95 -13.68 12.23 -15.46
C ASP A 95 -12.35 12.92 -15.80
N GLY A 96 -11.44 12.20 -16.50
CA GLY A 96 -10.14 12.73 -16.88
C GLY A 96 -9.07 12.64 -15.80
N ALA A 97 -9.44 12.21 -14.60
CA ALA A 97 -8.53 11.96 -13.48
C ALA A 97 -8.54 10.47 -13.16
N THR A 98 -7.90 10.09 -12.08
CA THR A 98 -7.88 8.71 -11.59
C THR A 98 -8.29 8.68 -10.12
N ARG A 99 -9.23 7.81 -9.79
CA ARG A 99 -9.56 7.53 -8.39
C ARG A 99 -8.60 6.45 -7.88
N PHE A 100 -7.85 6.79 -6.83
CA PHE A 100 -6.97 5.86 -6.14
C PHE A 100 -7.63 5.42 -4.84
N THR A 101 -7.62 4.10 -4.60
CA THR A 101 -8.05 3.52 -3.33
C THR A 101 -6.99 2.55 -2.83
N MET A 102 -6.63 2.68 -1.55
CA MET A 102 -5.78 1.73 -0.85
C MET A 102 -6.56 1.22 0.34
N ARG A 103 -6.71 -0.10 0.44
CA ARG A 103 -7.44 -0.72 1.53
C ARG A 103 -6.67 -1.94 2.03
N GLU A 104 -6.52 -2.05 3.35
CA GLU A 104 -5.90 -3.24 3.94
C GLU A 104 -6.87 -3.88 4.92
N GLU A 105 -7.14 -5.17 4.70
CA GLU A 105 -8.00 -5.98 5.54
C GLU A 105 -7.18 -6.91 6.40
N TYR A 106 -7.53 -7.00 7.69
CA TYR A 106 -6.84 -7.81 8.67
C TYR A 106 -7.77 -8.91 9.17
N THR A 107 -7.29 -10.15 9.15
CA THR A 107 -8.05 -11.33 9.54
C THR A 107 -7.19 -12.29 10.36
N GLY A 108 -7.82 -13.33 10.92
CA GLY A 108 -7.15 -14.40 11.64
C GLY A 108 -7.53 -14.47 13.11
N PRO A 109 -7.32 -15.64 13.75
CA PRO A 109 -7.72 -15.83 15.15
C PRO A 109 -6.94 -14.96 16.14
N LEU A 110 -5.72 -14.53 15.80
CA LEU A 110 -4.93 -13.63 16.66
C LEU A 110 -5.23 -12.15 16.42
N LEU A 111 -6.13 -11.82 15.50
CA LEU A 111 -6.44 -10.43 15.17
C LEU A 111 -6.85 -9.59 16.40
N PRO A 112 -7.75 -10.04 17.29
CA PRO A 112 -8.15 -9.21 18.44
C PRO A 112 -6.96 -8.82 19.33
N MET A 113 -6.05 -9.76 19.57
CA MET A 113 -4.86 -9.53 20.39
C MET A 113 -3.88 -8.57 19.70
N ILE A 114 -3.60 -8.79 18.42
CA ILE A 114 -2.68 -7.96 17.65
C ILE A 114 -3.25 -6.56 17.44
N TRP A 115 -4.55 -6.46 17.17
CA TRP A 115 -5.23 -5.18 16.95
C TRP A 115 -5.09 -4.24 18.14
N ARG A 116 -5.16 -4.78 19.36
CA ARG A 116 -5.02 -3.98 20.58
C ARG A 116 -3.64 -3.35 20.73
N SER A 117 -2.60 -3.99 20.21
CA SER A 117 -1.23 -3.49 20.30
C SER A 117 -0.77 -2.74 19.06
N MET A 118 -1.56 -2.74 17.98
CA MET A 118 -1.21 -2.02 16.76
C MET A 118 -1.39 -0.51 16.96
N PRO A 119 -0.48 0.32 16.41
CA PRO A 119 -0.72 1.75 16.33
C PRO A 119 -1.90 2.04 15.40
N ASP A 120 -2.48 3.23 15.54
CA ASP A 120 -3.50 3.69 14.59
C ASP A 120 -2.82 3.99 13.25
N LEU A 121 -3.17 3.23 12.22
CA LEU A 121 -2.59 3.36 10.88
C LEU A 121 -3.36 4.34 9.98
N GLY A 122 -4.46 4.91 10.47
CA GLY A 122 -5.22 5.90 9.72
C GLY A 122 -4.38 7.03 9.18
N PRO A 123 -3.58 7.72 10.04
CA PRO A 123 -2.69 8.79 9.57
C PRO A 123 -1.67 8.33 8.52
N SER A 124 -1.14 7.10 8.64
CA SER A 124 -0.20 6.55 7.66
C SER A 124 -0.87 6.33 6.30
N PHE A 125 -2.11 5.86 6.28
CA PHE A 125 -2.86 5.65 5.05
C PHE A 125 -3.17 6.99 4.37
N GLU A 126 -3.56 8.00 5.14
CA GLU A 126 -3.82 9.34 4.60
C GLU A 126 -2.53 9.97 4.04
N LYS A 127 -1.41 9.80 4.74
CA LYS A 127 -0.12 10.30 4.27
C LYS A 127 0.28 9.65 2.94
N PHE A 128 0.08 8.35 2.82
CA PHE A 128 0.37 7.61 1.59
C PHE A 128 -0.45 8.17 0.43
N ALA A 129 -1.77 8.29 0.61
CA ALA A 129 -2.66 8.78 -0.44
C ALA A 129 -2.32 10.22 -0.84
N THR A 130 -2.06 11.09 0.12
CA THR A 130 -1.70 12.50 -0.13
C THR A 130 -0.35 12.62 -0.82
N GLY A 131 0.64 11.85 -0.39
CA GLY A 131 1.97 11.85 -0.99
C GLY A 131 1.94 11.34 -2.43
N LEU A 132 1.20 10.27 -2.66
CA LEU A 132 1.02 9.72 -4.01
C LEU A 132 0.37 10.72 -4.96
N LYS A 133 -0.70 11.38 -4.50
CA LYS A 133 -1.39 12.41 -5.27
C LYS A 133 -0.44 13.53 -5.66
N ARG A 134 0.30 14.05 -4.70
CA ARG A 134 1.26 15.14 -4.93
C ARG A 134 2.34 14.71 -5.94
N ARG A 135 2.90 13.53 -5.75
CA ARG A 135 3.96 13.02 -6.62
C ARG A 135 3.46 12.82 -8.05
N ALA A 136 2.30 12.21 -8.22
CA ALA A 136 1.73 11.94 -9.53
C ALA A 136 1.36 13.23 -10.28
N GLU A 137 0.79 14.20 -9.57
CA GLU A 137 0.40 15.48 -10.18
C GLU A 137 1.60 16.32 -10.58
N GLN A 138 2.72 16.17 -9.88
CA GLN A 138 3.98 16.83 -10.27
C GLN A 138 4.61 16.18 -11.51
N ALA A 139 4.37 14.88 -11.71
CA ALA A 139 4.94 14.13 -12.84
C ALA A 139 4.12 14.27 -14.12
N SER A 140 2.93 14.83 -14.04
CA SER A 140 2.00 14.95 -15.17
C SER A 140 2.23 16.23 -15.97
#